data_ead0635c2028eff0517434764f163029
#
_entry.id   ead0635c2028eff0517434764f163029
#
_cell.length_a   1.000
_cell.length_b   1.000
_cell.length_c   1.000
_cell.angle_alpha   90.00
_cell.angle_beta   90.00
_cell.angle_gamma   90.00
#
_symmetry.space_group_name_H-M   'P 1'
#
loop_
_entity.id
_entity.type
_entity.pdbx_description
1 polymer ?
#
loop_
_entity_poly.entity_id
_entity_poly.type
_entity_poly.pdbx_seq_one_letter_code
_entity_poly.pdbx_strand_id
1 'polypeptide(L)'
;MANPNKAKGDRAERSVLAILQQHDPTARRTRPGRREDEGDIHALNTTWQVKDVARPLWRDWLTQLDQQVERSPYRRGILVWKLRGYGGKPAKWLAVMELEHMCELLEETNQ
;
A
#
# COMPACT_ATOMS: atom_id res chain seq x y z
N MET A 1 -25.97 6.53 5.48
CA MET A 1 -25.71 5.08 5.45
C MET A 1 -24.24 4.80 5.23
N ALA A 2 -23.70 3.88 5.97
CA ALA A 2 -22.29 3.50 5.81
C ALA A 2 -22.10 2.75 4.50
N ASN A 3 -21.09 3.17 3.71
CA ASN A 3 -20.71 2.46 2.49
C ASN A 3 -19.84 1.25 2.88
N PRO A 4 -20.30 0.00 2.64
CA PRO A 4 -19.55 -1.19 3.02
C PRO A 4 -18.15 -1.25 2.39
N ASN A 5 -17.99 -0.75 1.16
CA ASN A 5 -16.70 -0.73 0.48
C ASN A 5 -15.73 0.24 1.14
N LYS A 6 -16.25 1.39 1.60
CA LYS A 6 -15.43 2.36 2.33
C LYS A 6 -14.98 1.79 3.67
N ALA A 7 -15.87 1.14 4.40
CA ALA A 7 -15.55 0.51 5.68
C ALA A 7 -14.52 -0.61 5.52
N LYS A 8 -14.64 -1.41 4.46
CA LYS A 8 -13.69 -2.47 4.14
C LYS A 8 -12.30 -1.89 3.82
N GLY A 9 -12.26 -0.82 3.03
CA GLY A 9 -11.03 -0.13 2.70
C GLY A 9 -10.35 0.44 3.94
N ASP A 10 -11.11 1.05 4.83
CA ASP A 10 -10.62 1.58 6.10
C ASP A 10 -9.99 0.48 6.97
N ARG A 11 -10.67 -0.65 7.09
CA ARG A 11 -10.14 -1.78 7.88
C ARG A 11 -8.85 -2.32 7.29
N ALA A 12 -8.79 -2.42 5.96
CA ALA A 12 -7.60 -2.87 5.24
C ALA A 12 -6.42 -1.93 5.52
N GLU A 13 -6.62 -0.63 5.38
CA GLU A 13 -5.57 0.35 5.63
C GLU A 13 -5.09 0.31 7.08
N ARG A 14 -5.98 0.18 8.05
CA ARG A 14 -5.61 0.07 9.46
C ARG A 14 -4.79 -1.19 9.74
N SER A 15 -5.16 -2.31 9.12
CA SER A 15 -4.44 -3.57 9.28
C SER A 15 -3.02 -3.45 8.73
N VAL A 16 -2.86 -2.89 7.54
CA VAL A 16 -1.55 -2.70 6.92
C VAL A 16 -0.73 -1.68 7.70
N LEU A 17 -1.35 -0.58 8.15
CA LEU A 17 -0.68 0.42 8.97
C LEU A 17 -0.08 -0.21 10.23
N ALA A 18 -0.83 -1.07 10.91
CA ALA A 18 -0.35 -1.75 12.12
C ALA A 18 0.89 -2.59 11.83
N ILE A 19 0.90 -3.29 10.70
CA ILE A 19 2.07 -4.07 10.28
C ILE A 19 3.26 -3.16 10.02
N LEU A 20 3.06 -2.10 9.25
CA LEU A 20 4.14 -1.16 8.90
C LEU A 20 4.69 -0.44 10.12
N GLN A 21 3.86 -0.14 11.10
CA GLN A 21 4.31 0.51 12.34
C GLN A 21 5.24 -0.36 13.18
N GLN A 22 5.22 -1.68 12.99
CA GLN A 22 6.18 -2.57 13.63
C GLN A 22 7.59 -2.38 13.08
N HIS A 23 7.71 -1.86 11.86
CA HIS A 23 8.98 -1.64 11.17
C HIS A 23 9.36 -0.16 11.10
N ASP A 24 8.38 0.72 11.18
CA ASP A 24 8.56 2.16 11.13
C ASP A 24 7.54 2.83 12.06
N PRO A 25 7.96 3.20 13.30
CA PRO A 25 7.02 3.85 14.23
C PRO A 25 6.41 5.15 13.73
N THR A 26 7.02 5.78 12.72
CA THR A 26 6.50 7.01 12.13
C THR A 26 5.51 6.77 10.99
N ALA A 27 5.23 5.50 10.67
CA ALA A 27 4.25 5.16 9.62
C ALA A 27 2.90 5.79 9.94
N ARG A 28 2.27 6.39 8.93
CA ARG A 28 1.01 7.12 9.12
C ARG A 28 0.14 7.03 7.88
N ARG A 29 -1.17 7.10 8.09
CA ARG A 29 -2.12 7.26 7.01
C ARG A 29 -2.03 8.69 6.49
N THR A 30 -2.16 8.85 5.17
CA THR A 30 -2.32 10.18 4.58
C THR A 30 -3.68 10.74 4.98
N ARG A 31 -3.81 12.06 4.97
CA ARG A 31 -5.06 12.69 5.39
C ARG A 31 -6.15 12.46 4.34
N PRO A 32 -7.30 11.86 4.72
CA PRO A 32 -8.44 11.76 3.83
C PRO A 32 -8.93 13.15 3.42
N GLY A 33 -9.43 13.28 2.20
CA GLY A 33 -9.99 14.53 1.71
C GLY A 33 -8.98 15.57 1.26
N ARG A 34 -7.69 15.21 1.18
CA ARG A 34 -6.70 16.08 0.58
C ARG A 34 -7.00 16.30 -0.90
N ARG A 35 -6.65 17.48 -1.37
CA ARG A 35 -6.85 17.90 -2.76
C ARG A 35 -6.07 17.02 -3.73
N GLU A 36 -4.91 16.52 -3.30
CA GLU A 36 -4.04 15.65 -4.08
C GLU A 36 -3.89 14.31 -3.39
N ASP A 37 -4.03 13.25 -4.17
CA ASP A 37 -3.88 11.88 -3.68
C ASP A 37 -2.39 11.52 -3.61
N GLU A 38 -1.89 11.37 -2.40
CA GLU A 38 -0.49 11.01 -2.11
C GLU A 38 -0.35 9.55 -1.67
N GLY A 39 -1.37 8.71 -1.95
CA GLY A 39 -1.42 7.32 -1.50
C GLY A 39 -2.19 7.16 -0.20
N ASP A 40 -2.25 5.94 0.31
CA ASP A 40 -3.00 5.62 1.53
C ASP A 40 -2.16 5.73 2.79
N ILE A 41 -0.91 5.31 2.73
CA ILE A 41 0.02 5.29 3.86
C ILE A 41 1.39 5.79 3.42
N HIS A 42 2.08 6.50 4.31
CA HIS A 42 3.49 6.85 4.17
C HIS A 42 4.28 6.15 5.26
N ALA A 43 5.25 5.34 4.88
CA ALA A 43 6.08 4.55 5.79
C ALA A 43 7.36 4.13 5.07
N LEU A 44 8.45 4.00 5.80
CA LEU A 44 9.71 3.49 5.26
C LEU A 44 10.18 4.24 4.02
N ASN A 45 10.01 5.55 4.01
CA ASN A 45 10.34 6.44 2.88
C ASN A 45 9.69 5.98 1.57
N THR A 46 8.47 5.48 1.65
CA THR A 46 7.74 4.88 0.54
C THR A 46 6.27 5.31 0.60
N THR A 47 5.64 5.38 -0.56
CA THR A 47 4.20 5.61 -0.70
C THR A 47 3.51 4.27 -0.88
N TRP A 48 2.50 3.99 -0.07
CA TRP A 48 1.79 2.72 -0.06
C TRP A 48 0.35 2.91 -0.47
N GLN A 49 -0.13 2.01 -1.33
CA GLN A 49 -1.54 1.91 -1.67
C GLN A 49 -2.06 0.55 -1.23
N VAL A 50 -3.20 0.51 -0.55
CA VAL A 50 -3.75 -0.71 0.02
C VAL A 50 -5.04 -1.09 -0.71
N LYS A 51 -5.14 -2.35 -1.12
CA LYS A 51 -6.29 -2.88 -1.85
C LYS A 51 -6.78 -4.19 -1.24
N ASP A 52 -8.07 -4.24 -0.91
CA ASP A 52 -8.76 -5.44 -0.47
C ASP A 52 -9.89 -5.72 -1.45
N VAL A 53 -9.54 -6.25 -2.61
CA VAL A 53 -10.46 -6.56 -3.70
C VAL A 53 -10.11 -7.94 -4.22
N ALA A 54 -11.11 -8.79 -4.44
CA ALA A 54 -10.90 -10.19 -4.82
C ALA A 54 -10.17 -10.34 -6.15
N ARG A 55 -10.49 -9.50 -7.13
CA ARG A 55 -9.86 -9.52 -8.45
C ARG A 55 -8.97 -8.30 -8.61
N PRO A 56 -7.66 -8.49 -8.75
CA PRO A 56 -6.75 -7.35 -8.86
C PRO A 56 -6.87 -6.67 -10.23
N LEU A 57 -6.80 -5.33 -10.18
CA LEU A 57 -6.79 -4.47 -11.37
C LEU A 57 -5.40 -3.84 -11.47
N TRP A 58 -4.40 -4.65 -11.77
CA TRP A 58 -2.97 -4.26 -11.70
C TRP A 58 -2.66 -2.98 -12.48
N ARG A 59 -3.11 -2.88 -13.73
CA ARG A 59 -2.80 -1.72 -14.57
C ARG A 59 -3.36 -0.43 -13.99
N ASP A 60 -4.64 -0.46 -13.58
CA ASP A 60 -5.29 0.72 -13.02
C ASP A 60 -4.63 1.13 -11.71
N TRP A 61 -4.37 0.15 -10.85
CA TRP A 61 -3.78 0.42 -9.54
C TRP A 61 -2.35 0.93 -9.66
N LEU A 62 -1.54 0.36 -10.55
CA LEU A 62 -0.16 0.79 -10.75
C LEU A 62 -0.09 2.18 -11.37
N THR A 63 -1.02 2.51 -12.27
CA THR A 63 -1.13 3.87 -12.81
C THR A 63 -1.48 4.87 -11.71
N GLN A 64 -2.44 4.54 -10.86
CA GLN A 64 -2.77 5.37 -9.69
C GLN A 64 -1.58 5.54 -8.75
N LEU A 65 -0.88 4.46 -8.49
CA LEU A 65 0.28 4.47 -7.60
C LEU A 65 1.38 5.40 -8.13
N ASP A 66 1.66 5.34 -9.43
CA ASP A 66 2.65 6.22 -10.06
C ASP A 66 2.28 7.70 -9.86
N GLN A 67 1.00 8.03 -10.03
CA GLN A 67 0.51 9.39 -9.80
C GLN A 67 0.63 9.80 -8.34
N GLN A 68 0.34 8.90 -7.43
CA GLN A 68 0.45 9.14 -5.99
C GLN A 68 1.90 9.38 -5.58
N VAL A 69 2.83 8.59 -6.13
CA VAL A 69 4.27 8.77 -5.89
C VAL A 69 4.73 10.14 -6.36
N GLU A 70 4.31 10.58 -7.55
CA GLU A 70 4.65 11.90 -8.06
C GLU A 70 4.23 13.04 -7.12
N ARG A 71 3.08 12.86 -6.44
CA ARG A 71 2.55 13.87 -5.51
C ARG A 71 3.12 13.75 -4.11
N SER A 72 3.80 12.65 -3.82
CA SER A 72 4.37 12.38 -2.49
C SER A 72 5.83 12.86 -2.43
N PRO A 73 6.42 12.95 -1.21
CA PRO A 73 7.84 13.26 -1.08
C PRO A 73 8.76 12.08 -1.39
N TYR A 74 8.21 10.93 -1.71
CA TYR A 74 8.98 9.70 -1.92
C TYR A 74 9.05 9.34 -3.39
N ARG A 75 10.09 8.59 -3.76
CA ARG A 75 10.29 8.21 -5.16
C ARG A 75 9.83 6.80 -5.50
N ARG A 76 9.44 6.02 -4.50
CA ARG A 76 8.97 4.64 -4.70
C ARG A 76 7.58 4.45 -4.16
N GLY A 77 6.83 3.57 -4.82
CA GLY A 77 5.52 3.17 -4.37
C GLY A 77 5.42 1.66 -4.28
N ILE A 78 4.64 1.19 -3.33
CA ILE A 78 4.35 -0.24 -3.15
C ILE A 78 2.85 -0.39 -3.05
N LEU A 79 2.33 -1.36 -3.79
CA LEU A 79 0.93 -1.74 -3.73
C LEU A 79 0.80 -2.92 -2.78
N VAL A 80 -0.07 -2.81 -1.79
CA VAL A 80 -0.35 -3.92 -0.88
C VAL A 80 -1.73 -4.48 -1.23
N TRP A 81 -1.76 -5.76 -1.57
CA TRP A 81 -2.97 -6.45 -1.96
C TRP A 81 -3.24 -7.62 -1.03
N LYS A 82 -4.50 -7.74 -0.61
CA LYS A 82 -4.90 -8.83 0.26
C LYS A 82 -5.21 -10.07 -0.58
N LEU A 83 -4.37 -11.08 -0.47
CA LEU A 83 -4.68 -12.41 -0.97
C LEU A 83 -5.56 -13.10 0.05
N ARG A 84 -6.82 -13.25 -0.27
CA ARG A 84 -7.80 -13.86 0.64
C ARG A 84 -7.48 -15.32 0.90
N GLY A 85 -7.86 -15.82 2.08
CA GLY A 85 -7.59 -17.19 2.46
C GLY A 85 -8.20 -18.20 1.51
N TYR A 86 -7.50 -19.31 1.30
CA TYR A 86 -7.95 -20.39 0.43
C TYR A 86 -7.40 -21.73 0.94
N GLY A 87 -8.16 -22.82 0.70
CA GLY A 87 -7.71 -24.15 1.06
C GLY A 87 -7.31 -24.31 2.53
N GLY A 88 -8.02 -23.63 3.43
CA GLY A 88 -7.73 -23.66 4.86
C GLY A 88 -6.58 -22.75 5.29
N LYS A 89 -5.93 -22.03 4.34
CA LYS A 89 -4.85 -21.11 4.65
C LYS A 89 -5.39 -19.73 4.95
N PRO A 90 -4.78 -18.98 5.90
CA PRO A 90 -5.21 -17.62 6.19
C PRO A 90 -4.89 -16.66 5.06
N ALA A 91 -5.56 -15.52 5.07
CA ALA A 91 -5.26 -14.43 4.14
C ALA A 91 -3.85 -13.88 4.38
N LYS A 92 -3.24 -13.35 3.30
CA LYS A 92 -1.91 -12.74 3.36
C LYS A 92 -1.94 -11.37 2.71
N TRP A 93 -1.11 -10.47 3.21
CA TRP A 93 -0.86 -9.19 2.56
C TRP A 93 0.37 -9.32 1.68
N LEU A 94 0.22 -9.06 0.39
CA LEU A 94 1.31 -9.14 -0.58
C LEU A 94 1.74 -7.73 -0.98
N ALA A 95 3.04 -7.53 -1.13
CA ALA A 95 3.60 -6.27 -1.58
C ALA A 95 4.01 -6.41 -3.05
N VAL A 96 3.55 -5.49 -3.89
CA VAL A 96 3.82 -5.48 -5.33
C VAL A 96 4.46 -4.15 -5.71
N MET A 97 5.58 -4.22 -6.41
CA MET A 97 6.28 -3.03 -6.88
C MET A 97 7.07 -3.36 -8.15
N GLU A 98 7.55 -2.33 -8.84
CA GLU A 98 8.42 -2.54 -10.00
C GLU A 98 9.67 -3.31 -9.59
N LEU A 99 10.06 -4.26 -10.44
CA LEU A 99 11.23 -5.09 -10.17
C LEU A 99 12.50 -4.28 -9.97
N GLU A 100 12.72 -3.26 -10.79
CA GLU A 100 13.90 -2.40 -10.68
C GLU A 100 13.96 -1.70 -9.32
N HIS A 101 12.82 -1.22 -8.82
CA HIS A 101 12.75 -0.58 -7.51
C HIS A 101 13.05 -1.59 -6.39
N MET A 102 12.58 -2.83 -6.51
CA MET A 102 12.89 -3.89 -5.55
C MET A 102 14.38 -4.17 -5.54
N CYS A 103 15.00 -4.27 -6.72
CA CYS A 103 16.43 -4.49 -6.82
C CYS A 103 17.24 -3.36 -6.15
N GLU A 104 16.84 -2.11 -6.37
CA GLU A 104 17.46 -0.96 -5.71
C GLU A 104 17.37 -1.06 -4.19
N LEU A 105 16.18 -1.42 -3.67
CA LEU A 105 15.99 -1.59 -2.24
C LEU A 105 16.89 -2.67 -1.67
N LEU A 106 16.98 -3.80 -2.34
CA LEU A 106 17.81 -4.91 -1.89
C LEU A 106 19.31 -4.57 -1.92
N GLU A 107 19.74 -3.81 -2.93
CA GLU A 107 21.10 -3.30 -3.00
C GLU A 107 21.41 -2.34 -1.85
N GLU A 108 20.48 -1.42 -1.56
CA GLU A 108 20.64 -0.47 -0.46
C GLU A 108 20.76 -1.16 0.90
N THR A 109 20.00 -2.25 1.11
CA THR A 109 20.01 -2.97 2.39
C THR A 109 21.21 -3.90 2.54
N ASN A 110 21.92 -4.22 1.44
CA ASN A 110 23.09 -5.08 1.46
C ASN A 110 24.41 -4.33 1.61
N GLN A 111 24.36 -3.02 1.83
CA GLN A 111 25.56 -2.21 2.03
C GLN A 111 26.02 -2.19 3.46
#